data_a0c97e3154766d3d9364ebd11bebc219
#
_entry.id   a0c97e3154766d3d9364ebd11bebc219
#
_cell.length_a   1.000
_cell.length_b   1.000
_cell.length_c   1.000
_cell.angle_alpha   90.00
_cell.angle_beta   90.00
_cell.angle_gamma   90.00
#
_symmetry.space_group_name_H-M   'P 1'
#
loop_
_entity.id
_entity.type
_entity.pdbx_description
1 polymer ?
#
loop_
_entity_poly.entity_id
_entity_poly.type
_entity_poly.pdbx_seq_one_letter_code
_entity_poly.pdbx_strand_id
1 'polypeptide(L)'
;MDKQKKRWLKIFGLIIIVLGIGFAIAHYVVKSKIETTLTSKLPETVKLTYGDLGVSLLQGKITLSKVEMTNFGKTIPEPNLEMTLEQLIIDGFGYWSFLVNKAIFIEAVILNSPKVTYHHNPNISKEAYKVSNKQSFNTSIEVKQLLLNQGFIKILNSETDSLKLQMEEVDISLNEIVYNNNTKKNRIPFDHGTYQVLFQKFFGQLSDYENLRISEAALTQESIALRDLTLRTKYSKETLSKIIPYERDHFNLQVDSLVVKQPNLSVVKDTIWKFESPKVAFHIPFLRSIAINW
;
A
#
# COMPACT_ATOMS: atom_id res chain seq x y z
N MET A 1 -16.87 -28.92 55.06
CA MET A 1 -15.92 -28.10 54.26
C MET A 1 -15.18 -27.16 55.19
N ASP A 2 -13.88 -27.33 55.31
CA ASP A 2 -13.00 -26.74 56.29
C ASP A 2 -13.00 -25.19 56.24
N LYS A 3 -13.07 -24.49 57.36
CA LYS A 3 -13.06 -23.01 57.42
C LYS A 3 -11.88 -22.39 56.67
N GLN A 4 -10.75 -23.08 56.61
CA GLN A 4 -9.56 -22.67 55.87
C GLN A 4 -9.82 -22.70 54.36
N LYS A 5 -10.44 -23.74 53.81
CA LYS A 5 -10.77 -23.83 52.36
C LYS A 5 -11.74 -22.72 51.92
N LYS A 6 -12.71 -22.36 52.74
CA LYS A 6 -13.63 -21.23 52.48
C LYS A 6 -12.90 -19.85 52.45
N ARG A 7 -11.88 -19.67 53.29
CA ARG A 7 -11.08 -18.44 53.34
C ARG A 7 -10.20 -18.31 52.08
N TRP A 8 -9.54 -19.38 51.68
CA TRP A 8 -8.77 -19.44 50.44
C TRP A 8 -9.60 -19.20 49.18
N LEU A 9 -10.80 -19.77 49.11
CA LEU A 9 -11.74 -19.52 48.02
C LEU A 9 -12.15 -18.05 47.90
N LYS A 10 -12.39 -17.38 49.05
CA LYS A 10 -12.72 -15.93 49.08
C LYS A 10 -11.54 -15.07 48.62
N ILE A 11 -10.31 -15.40 49.08
CA ILE A 11 -9.09 -14.69 48.66
C ILE A 11 -8.85 -14.88 47.17
N PHE A 12 -8.99 -16.11 46.66
CA PHE A 12 -8.84 -16.40 45.24
C PHE A 12 -9.89 -15.70 44.38
N GLY A 13 -11.17 -15.68 44.85
CA GLY A 13 -12.24 -14.91 44.20
C GLY A 13 -11.96 -13.41 44.15
N LEU A 14 -11.44 -12.85 45.27
CA LEU A 14 -11.04 -11.43 45.32
C LEU A 14 -9.90 -11.11 44.34
N ILE A 15 -8.89 -11.97 44.26
CA ILE A 15 -7.78 -11.82 43.32
C ILE A 15 -8.29 -11.82 41.89
N ILE A 16 -9.18 -12.74 41.52
CA ILE A 16 -9.78 -12.80 40.17
C ILE A 16 -10.57 -11.52 39.87
N ILE A 17 -11.33 -11.00 40.82
CA ILE A 17 -12.08 -9.74 40.64
C ILE A 17 -11.11 -8.57 40.43
N VAL A 18 -10.06 -8.47 41.23
CA VAL A 18 -9.06 -7.38 41.10
C VAL A 18 -8.33 -7.47 39.75
N LEU A 19 -7.94 -8.69 39.32
CA LEU A 19 -7.34 -8.91 38.01
C LEU A 19 -8.30 -8.57 36.85
N GLY A 20 -9.57 -8.95 36.97
CA GLY A 20 -10.63 -8.63 36.02
C GLY A 20 -10.87 -7.11 35.88
N ILE A 21 -10.92 -6.40 36.98
CA ILE A 21 -11.04 -4.93 37.00
C ILE A 21 -9.79 -4.29 36.37
N GLY A 22 -8.60 -4.74 36.79
CA GLY A 22 -7.33 -4.25 36.22
C GLY A 22 -7.25 -4.47 34.71
N PHE A 23 -7.69 -5.63 34.20
CA PHE A 23 -7.76 -5.93 32.79
C PHE A 23 -8.76 -5.04 32.03
N ALA A 24 -9.95 -4.81 32.60
CA ALA A 24 -10.97 -3.92 32.02
C ALA A 24 -10.46 -2.48 31.91
N ILE A 25 -9.79 -1.97 32.98
CA ILE A 25 -9.17 -0.64 32.97
C ILE A 25 -8.07 -0.57 31.88
N ALA A 26 -7.18 -1.56 31.81
CA ALA A 26 -6.13 -1.61 30.81
C ALA A 26 -6.70 -1.62 29.38
N HIS A 27 -7.75 -2.41 29.14
CA HIS A 27 -8.46 -2.45 27.86
C HIS A 27 -9.03 -1.08 27.48
N TYR A 28 -9.71 -0.43 28.40
CA TYR A 28 -10.28 0.90 28.18
C TYR A 28 -9.20 1.94 27.88
N VAL A 29 -8.12 1.96 28.66
CA VAL A 29 -7.00 2.92 28.49
C VAL A 29 -6.32 2.72 27.13
N VAL A 30 -6.04 1.47 26.74
CA VAL A 30 -5.40 1.18 25.44
C VAL A 30 -6.33 1.57 24.29
N LYS A 31 -7.60 1.18 24.33
CA LYS A 31 -8.58 1.55 23.31
C LYS A 31 -8.68 3.07 23.15
N SER A 32 -8.87 3.80 24.25
CA SER A 32 -8.94 5.27 24.25
C SER A 32 -7.66 5.93 23.71
N LYS A 33 -6.49 5.38 24.04
CA LYS A 33 -5.22 5.90 23.52
C LYS A 33 -5.06 5.66 22.01
N ILE A 34 -5.52 4.52 21.49
CA ILE A 34 -5.55 4.25 20.06
C ILE A 34 -6.50 5.22 19.35
N GLU A 35 -7.73 5.38 19.84
CA GLU A 35 -8.72 6.32 19.31
C GLU A 35 -8.17 7.76 19.27
N THR A 36 -7.59 8.21 20.38
CA THR A 36 -6.95 9.54 20.45
C THR A 36 -5.80 9.66 19.44
N THR A 37 -4.99 8.63 19.27
CA THR A 37 -3.89 8.64 18.28
C THR A 37 -4.41 8.71 16.86
N LEU A 38 -5.44 7.95 16.52
CA LEU A 38 -6.07 7.95 15.21
C LEU A 38 -6.76 9.27 14.86
N THR A 39 -7.24 10.01 15.87
CA THR A 39 -7.95 11.30 15.66
C THR A 39 -7.04 12.51 15.75
N SER A 40 -6.06 12.52 16.68
CA SER A 40 -5.27 13.72 17.02
C SER A 40 -3.83 13.73 16.48
N LYS A 41 -3.33 12.58 16.00
CA LYS A 41 -1.95 12.43 15.49
C LYS A 41 -1.85 12.41 13.97
N LEU A 42 -2.98 12.35 13.28
CA LEU A 42 -2.98 12.44 11.82
C LEU A 42 -2.64 13.88 11.38
N PRO A 43 -1.98 14.03 10.23
CA PRO A 43 -1.81 15.34 9.61
C PRO A 43 -3.17 16.00 9.34
N GLU A 44 -3.26 17.31 9.43
CA GLU A 44 -4.49 18.08 9.14
C GLU A 44 -5.06 17.81 7.73
N THR A 45 -4.18 17.40 6.80
CA THR A 45 -4.56 17.04 5.43
C THR A 45 -5.17 15.64 5.30
N VAL A 46 -5.11 14.82 6.34
CA VAL A 46 -5.63 13.44 6.34
C VAL A 46 -6.87 13.36 7.20
N LYS A 47 -7.98 12.97 6.57
CA LYS A 47 -9.23 12.63 7.25
C LYS A 47 -9.36 11.10 7.26
N LEU A 48 -9.52 10.53 8.44
CA LEU A 48 -9.74 9.10 8.65
C LEU A 48 -11.07 8.90 9.37
N THR A 49 -11.91 8.01 8.84
CA THR A 49 -13.13 7.55 9.47
C THR A 49 -13.14 6.01 9.50
N TYR A 50 -13.82 5.42 10.45
CA TYR A 50 -13.98 3.97 10.57
C TYR A 50 -15.31 3.63 11.24
N GLY A 51 -15.85 2.45 10.96
CA GLY A 51 -17.12 2.01 11.53
C GLY A 51 -16.97 1.47 12.93
N ASP A 52 -15.96 0.65 13.21
CA ASP A 52 -15.72 0.05 14.53
C ASP A 52 -14.23 -0.14 14.81
N LEU A 53 -13.87 -0.03 16.09
CA LEU A 53 -12.53 -0.33 16.61
C LEU A 53 -12.60 -1.45 17.64
N GLY A 54 -12.13 -2.64 17.25
CA GLY A 54 -11.91 -3.78 18.11
C GLY A 54 -10.49 -3.79 18.67
N VAL A 55 -10.34 -4.05 19.96
CA VAL A 55 -9.04 -4.22 20.62
C VAL A 55 -9.07 -5.49 21.47
N SER A 56 -8.11 -6.39 21.25
CA SER A 56 -7.92 -7.59 22.07
C SER A 56 -6.53 -7.55 22.70
N LEU A 57 -6.45 -7.21 23.99
CA LEU A 57 -5.17 -7.11 24.70
C LEU A 57 -4.45 -8.45 24.82
N LEU A 58 -5.20 -9.54 25.04
CA LEU A 58 -4.63 -10.88 25.20
C LEU A 58 -4.01 -11.42 23.91
N GLN A 59 -4.60 -11.06 22.77
CA GLN A 59 -4.13 -11.50 21.46
C GLN A 59 -3.19 -10.49 20.79
N GLY A 60 -3.01 -9.29 21.38
CA GLY A 60 -2.26 -8.24 20.70
C GLY A 60 -2.94 -7.73 19.43
N LYS A 61 -4.27 -7.86 19.32
CA LYS A 61 -4.99 -7.61 18.06
C LYS A 61 -5.79 -6.31 18.11
N ILE A 62 -5.62 -5.51 17.05
CA ILE A 62 -6.40 -4.29 16.81
C ILE A 62 -7.07 -4.46 15.45
N THR A 63 -8.37 -4.17 15.37
CA THR A 63 -9.15 -4.29 14.16
C THR A 63 -9.93 -2.99 13.91
N LEU A 64 -9.79 -2.41 12.74
CA LEU A 64 -10.64 -1.32 12.25
C LEU A 64 -11.50 -1.85 11.11
N SER A 65 -12.79 -1.63 11.18
CA SER A 65 -13.75 -2.05 10.13
C SER A 65 -14.29 -0.85 9.38
N LYS A 66 -14.56 -1.00 8.09
CA LYS A 66 -15.12 0.04 7.22
C LYS A 66 -14.29 1.32 7.30
N VAL A 67 -13.02 1.22 6.99
CA VAL A 67 -12.09 2.34 7.07
C VAL A 67 -12.20 3.17 5.80
N GLU A 68 -12.31 4.48 5.97
CA GLU A 68 -12.24 5.45 4.90
C GLU A 68 -11.17 6.49 5.20
N MET A 69 -10.28 6.72 4.26
CA MET A 69 -9.22 7.71 4.39
C MET A 69 -9.21 8.63 3.17
N THR A 70 -9.14 9.91 3.43
CA THR A 70 -9.03 10.93 2.40
C THR A 70 -7.83 11.82 2.72
N ASN A 71 -6.98 12.08 1.73
CA ASN A 71 -5.89 13.02 1.85
C ASN A 71 -6.11 14.22 0.93
N PHE A 72 -5.92 15.41 1.48
CA PHE A 72 -6.07 16.68 0.77
C PHE A 72 -4.70 17.35 0.55
N GLY A 73 -4.60 18.23 -0.41
CA GLY A 73 -3.46 19.14 -0.52
C GLY A 73 -3.50 20.22 0.57
N LYS A 74 -2.37 20.84 0.91
CA LYS A 74 -2.32 21.92 1.90
C LYS A 74 -3.16 23.13 1.55
N THR A 75 -3.23 23.44 0.27
CA THR A 75 -3.91 24.62 -0.29
C THR A 75 -5.02 24.26 -1.26
N ILE A 76 -5.30 22.97 -1.41
CA ILE A 76 -6.21 22.42 -2.42
C ILE A 76 -7.35 21.75 -1.68
N PRO A 77 -8.60 22.19 -1.88
CA PRO A 77 -9.76 21.64 -1.19
C PRO A 77 -10.18 20.26 -1.70
N GLU A 78 -9.75 19.89 -2.94
CA GLU A 78 -10.09 18.60 -3.50
C GLU A 78 -9.14 17.51 -2.98
N PRO A 79 -9.65 16.31 -2.69
CA PRO A 79 -8.82 15.20 -2.28
C PRO A 79 -7.90 14.73 -3.43
N ASN A 80 -6.65 14.43 -3.10
CA ASN A 80 -5.74 13.82 -4.06
C ASN A 80 -5.65 12.30 -3.89
N LEU A 81 -6.06 11.79 -2.73
CA LEU A 81 -6.09 10.35 -2.45
C LEU A 81 -7.36 10.02 -1.66
N GLU A 82 -8.07 9.03 -2.12
CA GLU A 82 -9.20 8.41 -1.44
C GLU A 82 -8.91 6.92 -1.30
N MET A 83 -9.10 6.39 -0.10
CA MET A 83 -8.95 4.97 0.18
C MET A 83 -10.11 4.49 1.03
N THR A 84 -10.68 3.37 0.63
CA THR A 84 -11.61 2.60 1.46
C THR A 84 -11.06 1.20 1.65
N LEU A 85 -11.30 0.59 2.80
CA LEU A 85 -11.00 -0.82 3.01
C LEU A 85 -12.02 -1.45 3.97
N GLU A 86 -12.34 -2.70 3.75
CA GLU A 86 -13.32 -3.41 4.56
C GLU A 86 -12.80 -3.60 5.98
N GLN A 87 -11.53 -3.97 6.11
CA GLN A 87 -10.92 -4.26 7.40
C GLN A 87 -9.40 -4.01 7.38
N LEU A 88 -8.92 -3.32 8.40
CA LEU A 88 -7.52 -3.26 8.78
C LEU A 88 -7.32 -4.09 10.05
N ILE A 89 -6.42 -5.06 10.00
CA ILE A 89 -6.05 -5.88 11.16
C ILE A 89 -4.57 -5.62 11.46
N ILE A 90 -4.28 -5.29 12.71
CA ILE A 90 -2.93 -5.28 13.28
C ILE A 90 -2.88 -6.44 14.25
N ASP A 91 -2.04 -7.42 14.01
CA ASP A 91 -1.89 -8.63 14.81
C ASP A 91 -0.50 -8.68 15.46
N GLY A 92 -0.42 -9.23 16.67
CA GLY A 92 0.82 -9.28 17.43
C GLY A 92 1.35 -7.89 17.83
N PHE A 93 0.46 -6.93 18.12
CA PHE A 93 0.86 -5.61 18.58
C PHE A 93 1.51 -5.67 19.96
N GLY A 94 2.77 -5.25 20.05
CA GLY A 94 3.55 -5.24 21.28
C GLY A 94 3.16 -4.09 22.21
N TYR A 95 2.04 -4.20 22.94
CA TYR A 95 1.58 -3.15 23.86
C TYR A 95 2.64 -2.73 24.88
N TRP A 96 3.41 -3.67 25.41
CA TRP A 96 4.47 -3.38 26.38
C TRP A 96 5.60 -2.55 25.76
N SER A 97 6.08 -2.94 24.59
CA SER A 97 7.10 -2.19 23.85
C SER A 97 6.61 -0.79 23.50
N PHE A 98 5.35 -0.65 23.13
CA PHE A 98 4.74 0.65 22.83
C PHE A 98 4.66 1.56 24.06
N LEU A 99 4.29 1.01 25.22
CA LEU A 99 4.10 1.79 26.44
C LEU A 99 5.42 2.19 27.11
N VAL A 100 6.41 1.30 27.10
CA VAL A 100 7.66 1.44 27.85
C VAL A 100 8.82 1.89 26.95
N ASN A 101 9.03 1.23 25.84
CA ASN A 101 10.24 1.40 25.00
C ASN A 101 10.06 2.43 23.87
N LYS A 102 8.85 2.97 23.68
CA LYS A 102 8.51 3.84 22.54
C LYS A 102 8.87 3.21 21.17
N ALA A 103 8.95 1.89 21.08
CA ALA A 103 9.12 1.12 19.87
C ALA A 103 7.81 0.41 19.54
N ILE A 104 7.45 0.36 18.28
CA ILE A 104 6.26 -0.34 17.81
C ILE A 104 6.72 -1.61 17.12
N PHE A 105 6.35 -2.75 17.68
CA PHE A 105 6.53 -4.05 17.07
C PHE A 105 5.18 -4.65 16.72
N ILE A 106 5.03 -5.14 15.49
CA ILE A 106 3.81 -5.72 14.95
C ILE A 106 4.19 -7.01 14.22
N GLU A 107 3.48 -8.10 14.47
CA GLU A 107 3.69 -9.34 13.74
C GLU A 107 3.08 -9.27 12.34
N ALA A 108 1.83 -8.84 12.22
CA ALA A 108 1.20 -8.69 10.92
C ALA A 108 0.30 -7.45 10.83
N VAL A 109 0.35 -6.78 9.68
CA VAL A 109 -0.63 -5.78 9.25
C VAL A 109 -1.35 -6.33 8.04
N ILE A 110 -2.69 -6.44 8.11
CA ILE A 110 -3.51 -7.01 7.04
C ILE A 110 -4.54 -5.97 6.60
N LEU A 111 -4.54 -5.66 5.31
CA LEU A 111 -5.51 -4.78 4.66
C LEU A 111 -6.40 -5.63 3.75
N ASN A 112 -7.67 -5.74 4.06
CA ASN A 112 -8.63 -6.51 3.27
C ASN A 112 -9.45 -5.60 2.37
N SER A 113 -9.46 -5.93 1.08
CA SER A 113 -10.20 -5.26 0.01
C SER A 113 -9.98 -3.73 -0.06
N PRO A 114 -8.72 -3.24 -0.01
CA PRO A 114 -8.49 -1.81 -0.14
C PRO A 114 -8.79 -1.34 -1.55
N LYS A 115 -9.57 -0.26 -1.65
CA LYS A 115 -9.82 0.46 -2.91
C LYS A 115 -9.16 1.82 -2.81
N VAL A 116 -8.18 2.08 -3.66
CA VAL A 116 -7.41 3.31 -3.67
C VAL A 116 -7.64 4.06 -4.97
N THR A 117 -8.08 5.30 -4.88
CA THR A 117 -8.16 6.23 -6.01
C THR A 117 -7.21 7.40 -5.76
N TYR A 118 -6.27 7.61 -6.67
CA TYR A 118 -5.37 8.74 -6.65
C TYR A 118 -5.69 9.70 -7.81
N HIS A 119 -5.91 10.97 -7.48
CA HIS A 119 -6.20 12.03 -8.43
C HIS A 119 -4.89 12.78 -8.72
N HIS A 120 -4.32 12.50 -9.90
CA HIS A 120 -3.08 13.12 -10.34
C HIS A 120 -3.36 14.42 -11.07
N ASN A 121 -2.85 15.54 -10.55
CA ASN A 121 -2.87 16.81 -11.25
C ASN A 121 -1.46 17.13 -11.75
N PRO A 122 -1.22 17.16 -13.09
CA PRO A 122 0.11 17.46 -13.64
C PRO A 122 0.54 18.91 -13.40
N ASN A 123 -0.41 19.83 -13.16
CA ASN A 123 -0.15 21.26 -12.96
C ASN A 123 0.14 21.64 -11.51
N ILE A 124 -0.04 20.70 -10.57
CA ILE A 124 0.21 20.92 -9.15
C ILE A 124 1.56 20.31 -8.76
N SER A 125 2.42 21.10 -8.18
CA SER A 125 3.72 20.62 -7.72
C SER A 125 3.57 19.59 -6.59
N LYS A 126 4.49 18.62 -6.54
CA LYS A 126 4.52 17.61 -5.46
C LYS A 126 4.68 18.25 -4.08
N GLU A 127 5.28 19.43 -4.00
CA GLU A 127 5.46 20.20 -2.77
C GLU A 127 4.14 20.68 -2.18
N ALA A 128 3.13 20.95 -3.01
CA ALA A 128 1.80 21.35 -2.55
C ALA A 128 1.07 20.23 -1.77
N TYR A 129 1.45 18.98 -2.02
CA TYR A 129 0.90 17.79 -1.31
C TYR A 129 1.81 17.33 -0.16
N LYS A 130 3.03 17.85 -0.03
CA LYS A 130 3.90 17.49 1.08
C LYS A 130 3.34 18.02 2.38
N VAL A 131 2.99 17.12 3.27
CA VAL A 131 2.62 17.45 4.63
C VAL A 131 3.87 17.94 5.36
N SER A 132 3.82 19.15 5.92
CA SER A 132 4.85 19.57 6.87
C SER A 132 4.64 18.80 8.17
N ASN A 133 5.27 17.64 8.30
CA ASN A 133 5.30 16.92 9.56
C ASN A 133 6.05 17.74 10.61
N LYS A 134 5.33 18.59 11.34
CA LYS A 134 5.86 19.26 12.54
C LYS A 134 6.11 18.27 13.68
N GLN A 135 5.54 17.09 13.61
CA GLN A 135 5.80 15.99 14.55
C GLN A 135 6.58 14.90 13.82
N SER A 136 7.90 14.92 13.98
CA SER A 136 8.73 13.79 13.58
C SER A 136 8.33 12.59 14.45
N PHE A 137 7.76 11.55 13.85
CA PHE A 137 7.62 10.26 14.48
C PHE A 137 9.05 9.72 14.74
N ASN A 138 9.54 9.88 15.96
CA ASN A 138 10.87 9.39 16.37
C ASN A 138 10.81 7.94 16.86
N THR A 139 9.73 7.25 16.58
CA THR A 139 9.48 5.89 17.02
C THR A 139 9.89 4.92 15.91
N SER A 140 10.72 3.94 16.22
CA SER A 140 10.97 2.82 15.31
C SER A 140 9.73 1.97 15.20
N ILE A 141 9.37 1.57 13.99
CA ILE A 141 8.26 0.67 13.69
C ILE A 141 8.84 -0.53 12.96
N GLU A 142 8.62 -1.70 13.51
CA GLU A 142 9.00 -2.97 12.92
C GLU A 142 7.74 -3.81 12.68
N VAL A 143 7.52 -4.22 11.43
CA VAL A 143 6.41 -5.08 11.03
C VAL A 143 6.98 -6.32 10.37
N LYS A 144 6.74 -7.50 10.94
CA LYS A 144 7.22 -8.74 10.34
C LYS A 144 6.58 -9.03 8.99
N GLN A 145 5.27 -8.77 8.87
CA GLN A 145 4.53 -9.02 7.64
C GLN A 145 3.46 -7.97 7.39
N LEU A 146 3.40 -7.45 6.17
CA LEU A 146 2.29 -6.64 5.68
C LEU A 146 1.64 -7.40 4.53
N LEU A 147 0.33 -7.61 4.66
CA LEU A 147 -0.52 -8.26 3.66
C LEU A 147 -1.57 -7.27 3.17
N LEU A 148 -1.70 -7.17 1.87
CA LEU A 148 -2.79 -6.50 1.21
C LEU A 148 -3.50 -7.53 0.33
N ASN A 149 -4.78 -7.75 0.59
CA ASN A 149 -5.57 -8.79 -0.07
C ASN A 149 -6.67 -8.15 -0.92
N GLN A 150 -6.81 -8.59 -2.17
CA GLN A 150 -7.88 -8.20 -3.09
C GLN A 150 -8.01 -6.68 -3.28
N GLY A 151 -6.87 -6.01 -3.45
CA GLY A 151 -6.81 -4.57 -3.64
C GLY A 151 -7.31 -4.13 -5.02
N PHE A 152 -7.79 -2.90 -5.09
CA PHE A 152 -8.11 -2.19 -6.32
C PHE A 152 -7.42 -0.83 -6.30
N ILE A 153 -6.63 -0.55 -7.32
CA ILE A 153 -5.87 0.72 -7.43
C ILE A 153 -6.25 1.43 -8.72
N LYS A 154 -6.57 2.71 -8.61
CA LYS A 154 -6.96 3.56 -9.73
C LYS A 154 -6.23 4.90 -9.64
N ILE A 155 -5.71 5.36 -10.77
CA ILE A 155 -5.14 6.71 -10.91
C ILE A 155 -5.90 7.43 -12.01
N LEU A 156 -6.46 8.58 -11.66
CA LEU A 156 -7.17 9.48 -12.57
C LEU A 156 -6.37 10.76 -12.79
N ASN A 157 -6.54 11.35 -13.94
CA ASN A 157 -6.19 12.76 -14.12
C ASN A 157 -7.28 13.60 -13.47
N SER A 158 -6.94 14.48 -12.53
CA SER A 158 -7.91 15.27 -11.76
C SER A 158 -8.63 16.36 -12.58
N GLU A 159 -8.11 16.75 -13.74
CA GLU A 159 -8.72 17.78 -14.60
C GLU A 159 -9.71 17.19 -15.60
N THR A 160 -9.45 15.97 -16.07
CA THR A 160 -10.23 15.34 -17.16
C THR A 160 -10.94 14.08 -16.74
N ASP A 161 -10.77 13.62 -15.48
CA ASP A 161 -11.21 12.33 -14.94
C ASP A 161 -10.76 11.12 -15.79
N SER A 162 -9.81 11.34 -16.70
CA SER A 162 -9.31 10.26 -17.56
C SER A 162 -8.50 9.25 -16.78
N LEU A 163 -8.73 7.97 -17.06
CA LEU A 163 -8.02 6.86 -16.45
C LEU A 163 -6.56 6.83 -16.90
N LYS A 164 -5.63 6.93 -15.96
CA LYS A 164 -4.19 6.83 -16.18
C LYS A 164 -3.64 5.45 -15.85
N LEU A 165 -4.12 4.85 -14.76
CA LEU A 165 -3.72 3.52 -14.31
C LEU A 165 -4.87 2.84 -13.59
N GLN A 166 -4.99 1.53 -13.78
CA GLN A 166 -5.89 0.68 -12.99
C GLN A 166 -5.23 -0.70 -12.80
N MET A 167 -5.37 -1.23 -11.60
CA MET A 167 -5.01 -2.62 -11.26
C MET A 167 -6.13 -3.22 -10.42
N GLU A 168 -6.51 -4.45 -10.73
CA GLU A 168 -7.52 -5.20 -9.99
C GLU A 168 -6.89 -6.43 -9.32
N GLU A 169 -7.56 -6.95 -8.30
CA GLU A 169 -7.15 -8.14 -7.57
C GLU A 169 -5.67 -8.07 -7.14
N VAL A 170 -5.31 -6.94 -6.55
CA VAL A 170 -3.93 -6.69 -6.11
C VAL A 170 -3.72 -7.38 -4.78
N ASP A 171 -2.77 -8.32 -4.74
CA ASP A 171 -2.29 -8.94 -3.51
C ASP A 171 -0.82 -8.56 -3.30
N ILE A 172 -0.49 -8.06 -2.12
CA ILE A 172 0.87 -7.68 -1.76
C ILE A 172 1.25 -8.36 -0.46
N SER A 173 2.42 -8.98 -0.44
CA SER A 173 3.08 -9.45 0.76
C SER A 173 4.45 -8.80 0.86
N LEU A 174 4.71 -8.08 1.95
CA LEU A 174 6.01 -7.54 2.30
C LEU A 174 6.42 -8.12 3.65
N ASN A 175 7.66 -8.56 3.78
CA ASN A 175 8.21 -9.10 5.02
C ASN A 175 9.33 -8.20 5.56
N GLU A 176 9.52 -8.23 6.89
CA GLU A 176 10.62 -7.55 7.59
C GLU A 176 10.69 -6.04 7.30
N ILE A 177 9.58 -5.35 7.49
CA ILE A 177 9.48 -3.92 7.24
C ILE A 177 10.03 -3.17 8.45
N VAL A 178 10.95 -2.25 8.20
CA VAL A 178 11.57 -1.40 9.22
C VAL A 178 11.46 0.07 8.83
N TYR A 179 10.79 0.85 9.67
CA TYR A 179 10.72 2.31 9.57
C TYR A 179 11.41 2.93 10.77
N ASN A 180 12.38 3.78 10.54
CA ASN A 180 13.10 4.52 11.57
C ASN A 180 13.67 5.84 11.03
N ASN A 181 14.46 6.55 11.84
CA ASN A 181 15.04 7.85 11.46
C ASN A 181 16.02 7.76 10.26
N ASN A 182 16.61 6.61 10.01
CA ASN A 182 17.53 6.41 8.88
C ASN A 182 16.72 6.15 7.60
N THR A 183 15.76 5.24 7.65
CA THR A 183 14.93 4.87 6.49
C THR A 183 14.01 6.00 6.05
N LYS A 184 13.58 6.88 6.99
CA LYS A 184 12.72 8.04 6.72
C LYS A 184 13.27 8.99 5.65
N LYS A 185 14.59 9.01 5.45
CA LYS A 185 15.26 9.85 4.46
C LYS A 185 15.29 9.22 3.08
N ASN A 186 15.02 7.93 2.98
CA ASN A 186 15.01 7.20 1.72
C ASN A 186 13.80 7.63 0.87
N ARG A 187 13.88 7.43 -0.43
CA ARG A 187 12.77 7.68 -1.36
C ARG A 187 11.55 6.81 -1.04
N ILE A 188 11.78 5.54 -0.66
CA ILE A 188 10.82 4.66 0.02
C ILE A 188 11.20 4.74 1.49
N PRO A 189 10.37 5.30 2.39
CA PRO A 189 10.78 5.64 3.75
C PRO A 189 10.83 4.45 4.71
N PHE A 190 11.00 3.25 4.20
CA PHE A 190 11.18 2.02 4.96
C PHE A 190 12.08 1.05 4.22
N ASP A 191 12.78 0.21 4.98
CA ASP A 191 13.45 -0.98 4.47
C ASP A 191 12.52 -2.18 4.55
N HIS A 192 12.73 -3.17 3.71
CA HIS A 192 11.97 -4.42 3.71
C HIS A 192 12.86 -5.60 3.31
N GLY A 193 12.48 -6.79 3.74
CA GLY A 193 13.05 -8.05 3.30
C GLY A 193 12.43 -8.51 1.98
N THR A 194 11.84 -9.70 1.97
CA THR A 194 11.21 -10.26 0.76
C THR A 194 9.88 -9.61 0.43
N TYR A 195 9.56 -9.57 -0.86
CA TYR A 195 8.25 -9.10 -1.32
C TYR A 195 7.65 -10.01 -2.39
N GLN A 196 6.34 -10.02 -2.47
CA GLN A 196 5.55 -10.56 -3.55
C GLN A 196 4.42 -9.59 -3.89
N VAL A 197 4.23 -9.32 -5.18
CA VAL A 197 3.10 -8.53 -5.68
C VAL A 197 2.43 -9.32 -6.80
N LEU A 198 1.15 -9.57 -6.65
CA LEU A 198 0.30 -10.20 -7.66
C LEU A 198 -0.78 -9.19 -8.05
N PHE A 199 -1.15 -9.14 -9.31
CA PHE A 199 -2.31 -8.36 -9.74
C PHE A 199 -2.88 -8.89 -11.05
N GLN A 200 -4.12 -8.52 -11.29
CA GLN A 200 -4.82 -8.81 -12.54
C GLN A 200 -5.30 -7.52 -13.22
N LYS A 201 -5.61 -7.65 -14.52
CA LYS A 201 -6.26 -6.59 -15.31
C LYS A 201 -5.59 -5.22 -15.16
N PHE A 202 -4.29 -5.19 -15.34
CA PHE A 202 -3.58 -3.92 -15.38
C PHE A 202 -3.92 -3.15 -16.65
N PHE A 203 -4.20 -1.88 -16.47
CA PHE A 203 -4.26 -0.87 -17.51
C PHE A 203 -3.34 0.29 -17.13
N GLY A 204 -2.51 0.74 -18.07
CA GLY A 204 -1.66 1.92 -17.90
C GLY A 204 -1.62 2.76 -19.17
N GLN A 205 -1.90 4.04 -19.04
CA GLN A 205 -1.64 5.03 -20.09
C GLN A 205 -0.17 5.41 -20.02
N LEU A 206 0.65 4.90 -20.95
CA LEU A 206 2.09 5.19 -20.99
C LEU A 206 2.39 6.59 -21.47
N SER A 207 1.57 7.07 -22.42
CA SER A 207 1.64 8.42 -22.97
C SER A 207 0.26 8.88 -23.42
N ASP A 208 0.19 10.05 -24.02
CA ASP A 208 -1.07 10.52 -24.63
C ASP A 208 -1.49 9.63 -25.82
N TYR A 209 -0.58 8.85 -26.35
CA TYR A 209 -0.81 8.05 -27.56
C TYR A 209 -0.81 6.54 -27.33
N GLU A 210 -0.20 6.00 -26.27
CA GLU A 210 -0.05 4.57 -26.03
C GLU A 210 -0.68 4.09 -24.72
N ASN A 211 -1.30 2.91 -24.80
CA ASN A 211 -1.81 2.17 -23.65
C ASN A 211 -1.12 0.81 -23.52
N LEU A 212 -0.83 0.44 -22.28
CA LEU A 212 -0.35 -0.87 -21.89
C LEU A 212 -1.46 -1.61 -21.12
N ARG A 213 -1.66 -2.89 -21.45
CA ARG A 213 -2.55 -3.80 -20.70
C ARG A 213 -1.77 -5.07 -20.38
N ILE A 214 -2.05 -5.64 -19.20
CA ILE A 214 -1.49 -6.90 -18.73
C ILE A 214 -2.62 -7.65 -18.05
N SER A 215 -2.87 -8.89 -18.41
CA SER A 215 -3.94 -9.68 -17.81
C SER A 215 -3.58 -10.14 -16.41
N GLU A 216 -2.36 -10.64 -16.21
CA GLU A 216 -1.87 -11.11 -14.91
C GLU A 216 -0.40 -10.75 -14.73
N ALA A 217 -0.01 -10.46 -13.52
CA ALA A 217 1.37 -10.23 -13.16
C ALA A 217 1.73 -10.84 -11.80
N ALA A 218 2.94 -11.38 -11.71
CA ALA A 218 3.56 -11.83 -10.48
C ALA A 218 4.98 -11.26 -10.40
N LEU A 219 5.24 -10.48 -9.35
CA LEU A 219 6.51 -9.82 -9.12
C LEU A 219 7.10 -10.28 -7.78
N THR A 220 8.35 -10.73 -7.82
CA THR A 220 9.15 -11.07 -6.64
C THR A 220 10.57 -10.50 -6.82
N GLN A 221 11.42 -10.63 -5.82
CA GLN A 221 12.84 -10.30 -5.96
C GLN A 221 13.56 -11.16 -7.01
N GLU A 222 13.07 -12.39 -7.24
CA GLU A 222 13.73 -13.35 -8.14
C GLU A 222 13.22 -13.27 -9.56
N SER A 223 11.98 -12.79 -9.76
CA SER A 223 11.36 -12.78 -11.08
C SER A 223 10.21 -11.80 -11.20
N ILE A 224 10.01 -11.32 -12.43
CA ILE A 224 8.78 -10.70 -12.90
C ILE A 224 8.19 -11.61 -13.98
N ALA A 225 6.95 -12.04 -13.79
CA ALA A 225 6.20 -12.81 -14.77
C ALA A 225 4.94 -12.04 -15.15
N LEU A 226 4.76 -11.78 -16.44
CA LEU A 226 3.60 -11.08 -16.99
C LEU A 226 2.92 -11.98 -18.02
N ARG A 227 1.58 -11.93 -18.09
CA ARG A 227 0.77 -12.64 -19.09
C ARG A 227 -0.08 -11.68 -19.90
N ASP A 228 -0.28 -12.01 -21.15
CA ASP A 228 -1.12 -11.28 -22.12
C ASP A 228 -0.84 -9.77 -22.12
N LEU A 229 0.42 -9.44 -22.29
CA LEU A 229 0.85 -8.05 -22.39
C LEU A 229 0.49 -7.50 -23.78
N THR A 230 -0.20 -6.37 -23.82
CA THR A 230 -0.50 -5.64 -25.04
C THR A 230 -0.09 -4.18 -24.92
N LEU A 231 0.72 -3.73 -25.88
CA LEU A 231 1.07 -2.32 -26.05
C LEU A 231 0.44 -1.82 -27.35
N ARG A 232 -0.46 -0.85 -27.27
CA ARG A 232 -1.17 -0.35 -28.44
C ARG A 232 -1.20 1.17 -28.49
N THR A 233 -0.95 1.70 -29.69
CA THR A 233 -1.29 3.08 -30.01
C THR A 233 -2.82 3.24 -30.08
N LYS A 234 -3.35 4.31 -29.49
CA LYS A 234 -4.78 4.57 -29.35
C LYS A 234 -5.47 4.93 -30.66
N TYR A 235 -4.72 5.51 -31.59
CA TYR A 235 -5.21 6.11 -32.82
C TYR A 235 -4.82 5.24 -34.03
N SER A 236 -5.56 5.33 -35.13
CA SER A 236 -5.09 4.78 -36.42
C SER A 236 -3.86 5.52 -36.91
N LYS A 237 -3.10 4.94 -37.83
CA LYS A 237 -1.90 5.59 -38.41
C LYS A 237 -2.25 6.95 -39.03
N GLU A 238 -3.39 7.03 -39.75
CA GLU A 238 -3.84 8.23 -40.43
C GLU A 238 -4.25 9.32 -39.43
N THR A 239 -4.87 8.95 -38.33
CA THR A 239 -5.24 9.90 -37.26
C THR A 239 -4.01 10.35 -36.49
N LEU A 240 -3.13 9.40 -36.15
CA LEU A 240 -1.90 9.69 -35.44
C LEU A 240 -1.04 10.71 -36.18
N SER A 241 -0.80 10.49 -37.48
CA SER A 241 0.03 11.39 -38.32
C SER A 241 -0.48 12.83 -38.37
N LYS A 242 -1.78 13.05 -38.10
CA LYS A 242 -2.36 14.40 -38.09
C LYS A 242 -2.25 15.14 -36.75
N ILE A 243 -2.09 14.40 -35.64
CA ILE A 243 -2.11 14.96 -34.29
C ILE A 243 -0.72 15.03 -33.64
N ILE A 244 0.26 14.33 -34.17
CA ILE A 244 1.63 14.36 -33.65
C ILE A 244 2.44 15.49 -34.28
N PRO A 245 3.26 16.22 -33.49
CA PRO A 245 4.11 17.30 -34.01
C PRO A 245 5.40 16.79 -34.67
N TYR A 246 5.75 15.51 -34.51
CA TYR A 246 6.92 14.85 -35.06
C TYR A 246 6.65 13.37 -35.27
N GLU A 247 7.41 12.75 -36.15
CA GLU A 247 7.28 11.33 -36.47
C GLU A 247 7.52 10.45 -35.24
N ARG A 248 6.68 9.43 -35.08
CA ARG A 248 6.80 8.42 -34.04
C ARG A 248 6.20 7.09 -34.44
N ASP A 249 6.65 6.03 -33.77
CA ASP A 249 6.19 4.67 -34.03
C ASP A 249 4.71 4.46 -33.69
N HIS A 250 4.07 3.60 -34.48
CA HIS A 250 2.71 3.10 -34.21
C HIS A 250 2.81 1.68 -33.68
N PHE A 251 2.50 1.50 -32.39
CA PHE A 251 2.62 0.22 -31.70
C PHE A 251 1.35 -0.62 -31.79
N ASN A 252 1.51 -1.90 -32.08
CA ASN A 252 0.52 -2.96 -31.93
C ASN A 252 1.25 -4.25 -31.55
N LEU A 253 1.76 -4.28 -30.32
CA LEU A 253 2.52 -5.39 -29.77
C LEU A 253 1.63 -6.24 -28.89
N GLN A 254 1.71 -7.56 -29.06
CA GLN A 254 1.10 -8.54 -28.17
C GLN A 254 2.14 -9.59 -27.79
N VAL A 255 2.24 -9.87 -26.49
CA VAL A 255 3.15 -10.86 -25.91
C VAL A 255 2.34 -11.72 -24.96
N ASP A 256 2.29 -13.04 -25.20
CA ASP A 256 1.53 -13.96 -24.34
C ASP A 256 2.16 -14.10 -22.96
N SER A 257 3.49 -14.18 -22.91
CA SER A 257 4.20 -14.22 -21.65
C SER A 257 5.55 -13.52 -21.72
N LEU A 258 5.87 -12.79 -20.67
CA LEU A 258 7.16 -12.16 -20.44
C LEU A 258 7.67 -12.59 -19.06
N VAL A 259 8.87 -13.13 -19.00
CA VAL A 259 9.54 -13.51 -17.76
C VAL A 259 10.90 -12.84 -17.68
N VAL A 260 11.09 -12.06 -16.62
CA VAL A 260 12.35 -11.40 -16.27
C VAL A 260 12.92 -12.10 -15.05
N LYS A 261 14.15 -12.58 -15.12
CA LYS A 261 14.84 -13.23 -13.99
C LYS A 261 15.79 -12.27 -13.30
N GLN A 262 15.84 -12.35 -11.97
CA GLN A 262 16.69 -11.51 -11.13
C GLN A 262 16.61 -10.02 -11.51
N PRO A 263 15.40 -9.44 -11.52
CA PRO A 263 15.22 -8.04 -11.84
C PRO A 263 15.93 -7.17 -10.79
N ASN A 264 16.72 -6.22 -11.22
CA ASN A 264 17.35 -5.23 -10.36
C ASN A 264 16.87 -3.84 -10.78
N LEU A 265 16.08 -3.22 -9.91
CA LEU A 265 15.60 -1.87 -10.08
C LEU A 265 16.37 -0.95 -9.12
N SER A 266 17.20 -0.11 -9.66
CA SER A 266 18.01 0.85 -8.88
C SER A 266 17.74 2.29 -9.32
N VAL A 267 18.06 3.23 -8.44
CA VAL A 267 17.95 4.66 -8.75
C VAL A 267 19.35 5.23 -8.90
N VAL A 268 19.64 5.78 -10.07
CA VAL A 268 20.91 6.42 -10.38
C VAL A 268 20.72 7.94 -10.34
N LYS A 269 21.62 8.65 -9.64
CA LYS A 269 21.61 10.13 -9.52
C LYS A 269 20.28 10.70 -9.01
N ASP A 270 19.65 10.01 -8.03
CA ASP A 270 18.40 10.38 -7.35
C ASP A 270 17.15 10.56 -8.23
N THR A 271 17.27 10.46 -9.55
CA THR A 271 16.19 10.77 -10.49
C THR A 271 15.98 9.71 -11.57
N ILE A 272 17.02 8.96 -11.95
CA ILE A 272 16.98 8.01 -13.08
C ILE A 272 16.78 6.61 -12.53
N TRP A 273 15.69 5.97 -12.95
CA TRP A 273 15.47 4.55 -12.68
C TRP A 273 16.29 3.72 -13.66
N LYS A 274 17.11 2.83 -13.13
CA LYS A 274 17.88 1.85 -13.91
C LYS A 274 17.29 0.47 -13.66
N PHE A 275 16.90 -0.21 -14.72
CA PHE A 275 16.41 -1.57 -14.69
C PHE A 275 17.44 -2.48 -15.35
N GLU A 276 17.84 -3.54 -14.67
CA GLU A 276 18.80 -4.54 -15.16
C GLU A 276 18.26 -5.94 -14.88
N SER A 277 18.53 -6.87 -15.78
CA SER A 277 18.24 -8.28 -15.60
C SER A 277 19.21 -9.12 -16.44
N PRO A 278 19.73 -10.23 -15.89
CA PRO A 278 20.60 -11.14 -16.65
C PRO A 278 19.85 -11.94 -17.71
N LYS A 279 18.53 -12.10 -17.57
CA LYS A 279 17.72 -12.89 -18.51
C LYS A 279 16.31 -12.36 -18.61
N VAL A 280 15.92 -12.05 -19.85
CA VAL A 280 14.54 -11.74 -20.24
C VAL A 280 14.10 -12.78 -21.26
N ALA A 281 12.98 -13.46 -21.02
CA ALA A 281 12.37 -14.40 -21.94
C ALA A 281 10.94 -13.96 -22.23
N PHE A 282 10.56 -13.97 -23.49
CA PHE A 282 9.20 -13.66 -23.92
C PHE A 282 8.72 -14.70 -24.94
N HIS A 283 7.44 -14.99 -24.91
CA HIS A 283 6.75 -15.84 -25.86
C HIS A 283 5.76 -14.97 -26.64
N ILE A 284 5.92 -14.97 -27.95
CA ILE A 284 5.07 -14.27 -28.90
C ILE A 284 4.40 -15.33 -29.77
N PRO A 285 3.07 -15.53 -29.70
CA PRO A 285 2.38 -16.61 -30.39
C PRO A 285 2.39 -16.44 -31.91
N PHE A 286 2.44 -15.18 -32.38
CA PHE A 286 2.52 -14.81 -33.80
C PHE A 286 3.21 -13.45 -33.94
N LEU A 287 4.33 -13.41 -34.66
CA LEU A 287 4.86 -12.17 -35.23
C LEU A 287 3.91 -11.71 -36.36
N ARG A 288 2.79 -11.10 -36.03
CA ARG A 288 2.11 -10.22 -36.99
C ARG A 288 3.04 -9.04 -37.19
N SER A 289 3.58 -8.95 -38.42
CA SER A 289 4.55 -8.00 -38.90
C SER A 289 4.49 -6.66 -38.15
N ILE A 290 5.52 -6.36 -37.36
CA ILE A 290 5.88 -5.00 -37.02
C ILE A 290 6.31 -4.38 -38.33
N ALA A 291 5.42 -3.68 -39.02
CA ALA A 291 5.80 -2.84 -40.15
C ALA A 291 6.50 -1.62 -39.56
N ILE A 292 7.80 -1.75 -39.36
CA ILE A 292 8.69 -0.59 -39.21
C ILE A 292 8.81 -0.07 -40.63
N ASN A 293 8.00 0.88 -41.00
CA ASN A 293 8.23 1.66 -42.23
C ASN A 293 9.10 2.85 -41.82
N TRP A 294 10.34 2.81 -42.26
CA TRP A 294 11.30 3.92 -42.28
C TRP A 294 10.79 5.03 -43.23
#